data_d451314ba1c336d87a126db75a1e19c6
#
_entry.id   d451314ba1c336d87a126db75a1e19c6
#
_cell.length_a   1.000
_cell.length_b   1.000
_cell.length_c   1.000
_cell.angle_alpha   90.00
_cell.angle_beta   90.00
_cell.angle_gamma   90.00
#
_symmetry.space_group_name_H-M   'P 1'
#
loop_
_entity.id
_entity.type
_entity.pdbx_description
1 polymer ?
#
loop_
_entity_poly.entity_id
_entity_poly.type
_entity_poly.pdbx_seq_one_letter_code
_entity_poly.pdbx_strand_id
1 'polypeptide(L)'
;MSNDVKEPSASEVEAKQDSEKPAKAVVVPTIKDLLSSGVQFGHESKRWNPKMSRYIYGTKNNIHIIDIQQTEEKLKAAAEFLREAAAEGNILFVGTKRQASTIVKEEAIRAGAYFVDERWAGGILTNFQVVKKSLDKLNLIEKQIEDGVQDRTKYEVSRMKKEWQRLARLYSGIKSLNQKPT
;
A
#
# COMPACT_ATOMS: atom_id res chain seq x y z
N MET A 1 -8.46 -38.39 53.78
CA MET A 1 -7.64 -37.56 52.86
C MET A 1 -8.51 -37.31 51.65
N SER A 2 -9.19 -36.19 51.67
CA SER A 2 -10.17 -35.80 50.62
C SER A 2 -9.47 -34.94 49.60
N ASN A 3 -9.48 -35.36 48.34
CA ASN A 3 -8.98 -34.60 47.19
C ASN A 3 -10.10 -33.67 46.69
N ASP A 4 -10.04 -32.41 47.03
CA ASP A 4 -10.84 -31.35 46.39
C ASP A 4 -10.29 -31.03 45.01
N VAL A 5 -10.92 -31.55 43.98
CA VAL A 5 -10.71 -31.08 42.58
C VAL A 5 -11.59 -29.85 42.36
N LYS A 6 -10.97 -28.71 42.31
CA LYS A 6 -11.61 -27.42 42.05
C LYS A 6 -11.94 -27.32 40.57
N GLU A 7 -13.21 -27.36 40.20
CA GLU A 7 -13.70 -27.08 38.86
C GLU A 7 -13.44 -25.59 38.50
N PRO A 8 -12.96 -25.29 37.28
CA PRO A 8 -12.75 -23.91 36.87
C PRO A 8 -14.11 -23.21 36.66
N SER A 9 -14.24 -22.00 37.15
CA SER A 9 -15.44 -21.17 37.09
C SER A 9 -15.81 -20.77 35.65
N ALA A 10 -17.12 -20.68 35.38
CA ALA A 10 -17.69 -20.36 34.07
C ALA A 10 -17.17 -19.07 33.39
N SER A 11 -16.52 -18.18 34.15
CA SER A 11 -15.93 -16.93 33.63
C SER A 11 -14.60 -17.12 32.89
N GLU A 12 -13.90 -18.26 33.04
CA GLU A 12 -12.63 -18.56 32.34
C GLU A 12 -12.84 -19.27 31.00
N VAL A 13 -14.06 -19.76 30.74
CA VAL A 13 -14.40 -20.44 29.49
C VAL A 13 -14.85 -19.46 28.40
N GLU A 14 -15.40 -18.29 28.77
CA GLU A 14 -15.85 -17.27 27.82
C GLU A 14 -14.71 -16.42 27.21
N ALA A 15 -13.54 -16.37 27.83
CA ALA A 15 -12.40 -15.56 27.35
C ALA A 15 -11.56 -16.21 26.22
N LYS A 16 -11.88 -17.43 25.80
CA LYS A 16 -11.14 -18.15 24.73
C LYS A 16 -11.89 -18.34 23.41
N GLN A 17 -13.09 -17.79 23.25
CA GLN A 17 -13.90 -17.98 22.04
C GLN A 17 -13.95 -16.79 21.08
N ASP A 18 -13.24 -15.68 21.36
CA ASP A 18 -13.30 -14.44 20.54
C ASP A 18 -12.17 -14.28 19.50
N SER A 19 -11.40 -15.32 19.17
CA SER A 19 -10.25 -15.19 18.26
C SER A 19 -10.40 -15.90 16.89
N GLU A 20 -11.56 -16.47 16.55
CA GLU A 20 -11.82 -17.00 15.21
C GLU A 20 -12.99 -16.28 14.54
N LYS A 21 -12.78 -15.00 14.13
CA LYS A 21 -13.60 -14.44 13.06
C LYS A 21 -13.27 -15.20 11.78
N PRO A 22 -14.25 -15.84 11.12
CA PRO A 22 -14.00 -16.55 9.86
C PRO A 22 -13.40 -15.55 8.88
N ALA A 23 -12.20 -15.85 8.37
CA ALA A 23 -11.53 -15.04 7.37
C ALA A 23 -12.51 -14.84 6.19
N LYS A 24 -13.04 -13.61 6.01
CA LYS A 24 -13.92 -13.29 4.90
C LYS A 24 -13.27 -13.76 3.61
N ALA A 25 -13.97 -14.56 2.82
CA ALA A 25 -13.49 -15.01 1.52
C ALA A 25 -13.04 -13.80 0.70
N VAL A 26 -11.90 -13.92 0.03
CA VAL A 26 -11.36 -12.86 -0.82
C VAL A 26 -12.31 -12.68 -2.01
N VAL A 27 -12.98 -11.55 -2.08
CA VAL A 27 -13.85 -11.22 -3.21
C VAL A 27 -12.98 -10.68 -4.35
N VAL A 28 -12.87 -11.46 -5.42
CA VAL A 28 -12.13 -11.08 -6.63
C VAL A 28 -13.13 -10.70 -7.71
N PRO A 29 -12.89 -9.63 -8.50
CA PRO A 29 -13.74 -9.23 -9.62
C PRO A 29 -13.90 -10.36 -10.63
N THR A 30 -15.12 -10.49 -11.21
CA THR A 30 -15.38 -11.47 -12.25
C THR A 30 -14.79 -11.04 -13.60
N ILE A 31 -14.68 -11.96 -14.56
CA ILE A 31 -14.23 -11.64 -15.94
C ILE A 31 -15.08 -10.52 -16.55
N LYS A 32 -16.40 -10.48 -16.27
CA LYS A 32 -17.29 -9.42 -16.77
C LYS A 32 -16.93 -8.06 -16.20
N ASP A 33 -16.60 -7.99 -14.89
CA ASP A 33 -16.19 -6.76 -14.22
C ASP A 33 -14.84 -6.26 -14.76
N LEU A 34 -13.89 -7.18 -14.99
CA LEU A 34 -12.58 -6.86 -15.56
C LEU A 34 -12.73 -6.31 -16.99
N LEU A 35 -13.59 -6.91 -17.81
CA LEU A 35 -13.87 -6.45 -19.17
C LEU A 35 -14.54 -5.07 -19.18
N SER A 36 -15.53 -4.86 -18.33
CA SER A 36 -16.24 -3.57 -18.23
C SER A 36 -15.32 -2.44 -17.76
N SER A 37 -14.33 -2.75 -16.91
CA SER A 37 -13.30 -1.82 -16.45
C SER A 37 -12.17 -1.57 -17.46
N GLY A 38 -12.19 -2.25 -18.61
CA GLY A 38 -11.18 -2.06 -19.66
C GLY A 38 -9.80 -2.64 -19.36
N VAL A 39 -9.70 -3.62 -18.46
CA VAL A 39 -8.42 -4.23 -18.04
C VAL A 39 -7.70 -4.94 -19.19
N GLN A 40 -8.43 -5.35 -20.23
CA GLN A 40 -7.89 -5.99 -21.43
C GLN A 40 -7.00 -5.08 -22.29
N PHE A 41 -7.11 -3.76 -22.16
CA PHE A 41 -6.33 -2.84 -22.98
C PHE A 41 -4.91 -2.65 -22.45
N GLY A 42 -3.94 -3.11 -23.23
CA GLY A 42 -2.53 -2.95 -22.95
C GLY A 42 -1.93 -1.70 -23.60
N HIS A 43 -0.63 -1.75 -23.86
CA HIS A 43 0.11 -0.68 -24.53
C HIS A 43 -0.02 -0.76 -26.05
N GLU A 44 0.33 0.33 -26.72
CA GLU A 44 0.51 0.34 -28.18
C GLU A 44 1.56 -0.71 -28.58
N SER A 45 1.37 -1.34 -29.75
CA SER A 45 2.25 -2.39 -30.28
C SER A 45 3.72 -1.98 -30.40
N LYS A 46 4.02 -0.68 -30.53
CA LYS A 46 5.38 -0.13 -30.56
C LYS A 46 6.01 0.11 -29.18
N ARG A 47 5.22 0.10 -28.11
CA ARG A 47 5.63 0.48 -26.73
C ARG A 47 5.47 -0.66 -25.73
N TRP A 48 5.63 -1.87 -26.16
CA TRP A 48 5.48 -3.04 -25.31
C TRP A 48 6.83 -3.63 -24.86
N ASN A 49 6.80 -4.43 -23.81
CA ASN A 49 7.95 -5.24 -23.43
C ASN A 49 7.80 -6.65 -24.01
N PRO A 50 8.78 -7.18 -24.79
CA PRO A 50 8.72 -8.53 -25.36
C PRO A 50 8.49 -9.66 -24.34
N LYS A 51 8.93 -9.48 -23.08
CA LYS A 51 8.68 -10.44 -22.00
C LYS A 51 7.20 -10.60 -21.64
N MET A 52 6.35 -9.66 -22.07
CA MET A 52 4.90 -9.71 -21.88
C MET A 52 4.18 -10.54 -22.93
N SER A 53 4.87 -11.05 -23.98
CA SER A 53 4.25 -11.80 -25.08
C SER A 53 3.34 -12.94 -24.59
N ARG A 54 3.73 -13.66 -23.55
CA ARG A 54 2.97 -14.78 -22.97
C ARG A 54 1.64 -14.39 -22.29
N TYR A 55 1.44 -13.09 -22.04
CA TYR A 55 0.23 -12.55 -21.42
C TYR A 55 -0.65 -11.79 -22.39
N ILE A 56 -0.24 -11.70 -23.66
CA ILE A 56 -0.95 -10.97 -24.70
C ILE A 56 -1.76 -11.98 -25.51
N TYR A 57 -3.07 -11.77 -25.56
CA TYR A 57 -3.98 -12.55 -26.38
C TYR A 57 -3.84 -12.22 -27.88
N GLY A 58 -3.63 -10.94 -28.19
CA GLY A 58 -3.51 -10.47 -29.57
C GLY A 58 -3.33 -8.96 -29.69
N THR A 59 -3.47 -8.42 -30.89
CA THR A 59 -3.38 -6.98 -31.16
C THR A 59 -4.60 -6.52 -31.94
N LYS A 60 -5.27 -5.46 -31.49
CA LYS A 60 -6.38 -4.82 -32.18
C LYS A 60 -6.16 -3.31 -32.25
N ASN A 61 -6.28 -2.70 -33.41
CA ASN A 61 -6.09 -1.26 -33.63
C ASN A 61 -4.75 -0.73 -33.09
N ASN A 62 -3.65 -1.44 -33.31
CA ASN A 62 -2.32 -1.14 -32.78
C ASN A 62 -2.19 -1.16 -31.25
N ILE A 63 -3.17 -1.72 -30.53
CA ILE A 63 -3.13 -1.88 -29.08
C ILE A 63 -3.09 -3.37 -28.76
N HIS A 64 -2.19 -3.78 -27.88
CA HIS A 64 -2.15 -5.14 -27.37
C HIS A 64 -3.36 -5.42 -26.47
N ILE A 65 -3.95 -6.60 -26.64
CA ILE A 65 -5.04 -7.10 -25.80
C ILE A 65 -4.46 -8.12 -24.84
N ILE A 66 -4.62 -7.87 -23.54
CA ILE A 66 -4.15 -8.74 -22.46
C ILE A 66 -5.13 -9.91 -22.29
N ASP A 67 -4.61 -11.09 -22.00
CA ASP A 67 -5.41 -12.28 -21.70
C ASP A 67 -6.08 -12.14 -20.32
N ILE A 68 -7.40 -12.01 -20.34
CA ILE A 68 -8.23 -11.79 -19.13
C ILE A 68 -8.33 -13.06 -18.29
N GLN A 69 -8.32 -14.25 -18.90
CA GLN A 69 -8.40 -15.50 -18.14
C GLN A 69 -7.18 -15.67 -17.24
N GLN A 70 -5.99 -15.47 -17.81
CA GLN A 70 -4.75 -15.47 -17.02
C GLN A 70 -4.72 -14.35 -15.98
N THR A 71 -5.33 -13.19 -16.29
CA THR A 71 -5.42 -12.06 -15.34
C THR A 71 -6.27 -12.43 -14.14
N GLU A 72 -7.43 -13.07 -14.35
CA GLU A 72 -8.31 -13.51 -13.25
C GLU A 72 -7.62 -14.52 -12.32
N GLU A 73 -6.98 -15.55 -12.90
CA GLU A 73 -6.25 -16.58 -12.15
C GLU A 73 -5.14 -15.97 -11.29
N LYS A 74 -4.34 -15.09 -11.90
CA LYS A 74 -3.23 -14.42 -11.20
C LYS A 74 -3.71 -13.43 -10.15
N LEU A 75 -4.84 -12.78 -10.39
CA LEU A 75 -5.45 -11.88 -9.41
C LEU A 75 -5.93 -12.63 -8.17
N LYS A 76 -6.54 -13.82 -8.35
CA LYS A 76 -6.93 -14.69 -7.23
C LYS A 76 -5.71 -15.09 -6.41
N ALA A 77 -4.67 -15.59 -7.05
CA ALA A 77 -3.45 -16.01 -6.37
C ALA A 77 -2.76 -14.83 -5.64
N ALA A 78 -2.72 -13.64 -6.28
CA ALA A 78 -2.16 -12.44 -5.67
C ALA A 78 -2.97 -11.96 -4.44
N ALA A 79 -4.30 -12.06 -4.51
CA ALA A 79 -5.17 -11.66 -3.42
C ALA A 79 -5.05 -12.60 -2.21
N GLU A 80 -4.88 -13.91 -2.43
CA GLU A 80 -4.60 -14.88 -1.37
C GLU A 80 -3.24 -14.62 -0.72
N PHE A 81 -2.20 -14.43 -1.53
CA PHE A 81 -0.86 -14.08 -1.04
C PHE A 81 -0.87 -12.79 -0.20
N LEU A 82 -1.56 -11.74 -0.67
CA LEU A 82 -1.66 -10.48 0.07
C LEU A 82 -2.42 -10.64 1.39
N ARG A 83 -3.41 -11.51 1.44
CA ARG A 83 -4.14 -11.80 2.68
C ARG A 83 -3.23 -12.43 3.73
N GLU A 84 -2.37 -13.37 3.33
CA GLU A 84 -1.37 -13.98 4.20
C GLU A 84 -0.31 -12.97 4.64
N ALA A 85 0.26 -12.23 3.68
CA ALA A 85 1.26 -11.20 3.95
C ALA A 85 0.74 -10.08 4.86
N ALA A 86 -0.54 -9.72 4.76
CA ALA A 86 -1.16 -8.70 5.60
C ALA A 86 -1.26 -9.11 7.09
N ALA A 87 -1.28 -10.40 7.38
CA ALA A 87 -1.27 -10.91 8.75
C ALA A 87 0.13 -10.85 9.38
N GLU A 88 1.18 -10.90 8.57
CA GLU A 88 2.57 -10.98 9.03
C GLU A 88 3.30 -9.62 9.02
N GLY A 89 2.89 -8.68 8.18
CA GLY A 89 3.67 -7.47 7.98
C GLY A 89 2.93 -6.29 7.36
N ASN A 90 3.72 -5.28 7.04
CA ASN A 90 3.23 -4.03 6.48
C ASN A 90 3.17 -4.10 4.96
N ILE A 91 2.02 -3.76 4.39
CA ILE A 91 1.83 -3.65 2.94
C ILE A 91 2.13 -2.22 2.50
N LEU A 92 2.91 -2.10 1.42
CA LEU A 92 3.20 -0.84 0.75
C LEU A 92 2.60 -0.85 -0.66
N PHE A 93 1.59 -0.03 -0.88
CA PHE A 93 1.02 0.19 -2.20
C PHE A 93 1.85 1.19 -3.00
N VAL A 94 2.16 0.89 -4.26
CA VAL A 94 2.93 1.78 -5.15
C VAL A 94 2.12 2.09 -6.40
N GLY A 95 1.72 3.34 -6.55
CA GLY A 95 0.91 3.82 -7.67
C GLY A 95 1.39 5.16 -8.20
N THR A 96 2.59 5.20 -8.78
CA THR A 96 3.20 6.44 -9.29
C THR A 96 2.65 6.91 -10.63
N LYS A 97 1.80 6.12 -11.29
CA LYS A 97 1.16 6.51 -12.53
C LYS A 97 0.00 7.47 -12.24
N ARG A 98 -0.04 8.61 -12.93
CA ARG A 98 -1.02 9.69 -12.71
C ARG A 98 -2.48 9.20 -12.63
N GLN A 99 -2.85 8.21 -13.43
CA GLN A 99 -4.19 7.62 -13.45
C GLN A 99 -4.51 6.77 -12.21
N ALA A 100 -3.48 6.17 -11.58
CA ALA A 100 -3.62 5.27 -10.44
C ALA A 100 -3.37 5.96 -9.10
N SER A 101 -2.64 7.08 -9.08
CA SER A 101 -2.15 7.75 -7.88
C SER A 101 -3.26 8.02 -6.85
N THR A 102 -4.35 8.66 -7.27
CA THR A 102 -5.46 8.99 -6.37
C THR A 102 -6.14 7.73 -5.82
N ILE A 103 -6.43 6.76 -6.69
CA ILE A 103 -7.10 5.50 -6.31
C ILE A 103 -6.23 4.71 -5.34
N VAL A 104 -4.93 4.59 -5.62
CA VAL A 104 -3.98 3.86 -4.75
C VAL A 104 -3.89 4.53 -3.38
N LYS A 105 -3.85 5.85 -3.31
CA LYS A 105 -3.84 6.60 -2.05
C LYS A 105 -5.11 6.35 -1.23
N GLU A 106 -6.28 6.50 -1.83
CA GLU A 106 -7.57 6.31 -1.17
C GLU A 106 -7.72 4.88 -0.63
N GLU A 107 -7.41 3.88 -1.46
CA GLU A 107 -7.53 2.47 -1.07
C GLU A 107 -6.48 2.04 -0.03
N ALA A 108 -5.27 2.57 -0.10
CA ALA A 108 -4.25 2.31 0.91
C ALA A 108 -4.65 2.90 2.27
N ILE A 109 -5.18 4.12 2.30
CA ILE A 109 -5.71 4.74 3.53
C ILE A 109 -6.87 3.91 4.09
N ARG A 110 -7.81 3.47 3.22
CA ARG A 110 -8.93 2.62 3.62
C ARG A 110 -8.48 1.29 4.23
N ALA A 111 -7.39 0.72 3.69
CA ALA A 111 -6.80 -0.53 4.18
C ALA A 111 -5.87 -0.35 5.39
N GLY A 112 -5.56 0.88 5.82
CA GLY A 112 -4.57 1.15 6.86
C GLY A 112 -3.14 0.81 6.46
N ALA A 113 -2.86 0.78 5.15
CA ALA A 113 -1.57 0.41 4.58
C ALA A 113 -0.74 1.63 4.17
N TYR A 114 0.56 1.44 3.95
CA TYR A 114 1.45 2.48 3.44
C TYR A 114 1.28 2.65 1.94
N PHE A 115 1.60 3.85 1.43
CA PHE A 115 1.53 4.11 -0.01
C PHE A 115 2.64 5.03 -0.52
N VAL A 116 2.93 4.90 -1.83
CA VAL A 116 3.76 5.83 -2.60
C VAL A 116 2.98 6.16 -3.88
N ASP A 117 2.47 7.37 -3.95
CA ASP A 117 1.54 7.84 -5.01
C ASP A 117 2.18 8.77 -6.03
N GLU A 118 3.27 9.49 -5.69
CA GLU A 118 3.89 10.47 -6.56
C GLU A 118 5.16 9.92 -7.25
N ARG A 119 6.21 9.69 -6.50
CA ARG A 119 7.49 9.22 -7.03
C ARG A 119 8.13 8.23 -6.08
N TRP A 120 8.60 7.12 -6.62
CA TRP A 120 9.43 6.19 -5.87
C TRP A 120 10.74 6.85 -5.45
N ALA A 121 10.94 7.03 -4.16
CA ALA A 121 12.20 7.52 -3.63
C ALA A 121 13.26 6.41 -3.64
N GLY A 122 14.45 6.70 -4.15
CA GLY A 122 15.55 5.76 -4.09
C GLY A 122 15.92 5.41 -2.64
N GLY A 123 16.19 4.13 -2.39
CA GLY A 123 16.64 3.68 -1.07
C GLY A 123 15.54 3.17 -0.13
N ILE A 124 14.26 3.23 -0.49
CA ILE A 124 13.17 2.72 0.37
C ILE A 124 13.42 1.25 0.76
N LEU A 125 13.89 0.42 -0.14
CA LEU A 125 14.20 -0.98 0.12
C LEU A 125 15.68 -1.24 0.40
N THR A 126 16.59 -0.48 -0.24
CA THR A 126 18.02 -0.76 -0.22
C THR A 126 18.80 0.05 0.82
N ASN A 127 18.35 1.28 1.13
CA ASN A 127 19.01 2.18 2.07
C ASN A 127 17.98 2.96 2.90
N PHE A 128 17.19 2.25 3.67
CA PHE A 128 16.10 2.82 4.46
C PHE A 128 16.59 3.82 5.52
N GLN A 129 17.82 3.69 5.99
CA GLN A 129 18.39 4.63 6.97
C GLN A 129 18.42 6.08 6.44
N VAL A 130 18.74 6.28 5.16
CA VAL A 130 18.71 7.62 4.54
C VAL A 130 17.28 8.13 4.36
N VAL A 131 16.36 7.23 4.00
CA VAL A 131 14.94 7.56 3.92
C VAL A 131 14.41 7.98 5.29
N LYS A 132 14.77 7.24 6.36
CA LYS A 132 14.37 7.54 7.74
C LYS A 132 14.83 8.93 8.18
N LYS A 133 16.07 9.33 7.87
CA LYS A 133 16.54 10.71 8.14
C LYS A 133 15.66 11.77 7.45
N SER A 134 15.16 11.47 6.25
CA SER A 134 14.25 12.38 5.53
C SER A 134 12.85 12.41 6.16
N LEU A 135 12.36 11.28 6.68
CA LEU A 135 11.11 11.18 7.43
C LEU A 135 11.22 11.94 8.77
N ASP A 136 12.31 11.75 9.51
CA ASP A 136 12.56 12.45 10.78
C ASP A 136 12.60 13.97 10.55
N LYS A 137 13.24 14.40 9.45
CA LYS A 137 13.27 15.81 9.05
C LYS A 137 11.89 16.34 8.72
N LEU A 138 11.06 15.57 7.99
CA LEU A 138 9.67 15.93 7.69
C LEU A 138 8.88 16.14 8.98
N ASN A 139 8.95 15.20 9.91
CA ASN A 139 8.26 15.26 11.20
C ASN A 139 8.74 16.44 12.06
N LEU A 140 10.04 16.73 12.03
CA LEU A 140 10.62 17.88 12.74
C LEU A 140 10.08 19.22 12.20
N ILE A 141 10.10 19.38 10.86
CA ILE A 141 9.62 20.60 10.21
C ILE A 141 8.10 20.79 10.48
N GLU A 142 7.33 19.71 10.45
CA GLU A 142 5.89 19.75 10.72
C GLU A 142 5.61 20.22 12.13
N LYS A 143 6.27 19.65 13.14
CA LYS A 143 6.19 20.12 14.54
C LYS A 143 6.56 21.58 14.69
N GLN A 144 7.65 22.03 14.04
CA GLN A 144 8.05 23.44 14.08
C GLN A 144 7.02 24.38 13.45
N ILE A 145 6.27 23.92 12.44
CA ILE A 145 5.19 24.71 11.84
C ILE A 145 3.96 24.75 12.77
N GLU A 146 3.64 23.64 13.44
CA GLU A 146 2.51 23.51 14.37
C GLU A 146 2.74 24.30 15.66
N ASP A 147 3.95 24.24 16.22
CA ASP A 147 4.34 24.95 17.47
C ASP A 147 4.38 26.48 17.31
N GLY A 148 4.22 26.98 16.10
CA GLY A 148 4.26 28.41 15.77
C GLY A 148 5.68 28.96 15.66
N VAL A 149 5.99 29.56 14.53
CA VAL A 149 7.34 30.05 14.18
C VAL A 149 7.50 31.47 14.75
N GLN A 150 7.58 31.65 16.09
CA GLN A 150 7.57 32.99 16.70
C GLN A 150 8.89 33.78 16.50
N ASP A 151 10.04 33.09 16.36
CA ASP A 151 11.36 33.74 16.33
C ASP A 151 12.06 33.71 14.96
N ARG A 152 11.33 33.45 13.84
CA ARG A 152 11.94 33.33 12.51
C ARG A 152 11.46 34.40 11.56
N THR A 153 12.34 34.77 10.63
CA THR A 153 12.00 35.74 9.57
C THR A 153 10.97 35.14 8.59
N LYS A 154 10.16 35.99 7.94
CA LYS A 154 9.20 35.58 6.91
C LYS A 154 9.85 34.75 5.80
N TYR A 155 11.09 35.05 5.46
CA TYR A 155 11.87 34.32 4.46
C TYR A 155 12.18 32.89 4.90
N GLU A 156 12.63 32.68 6.12
CA GLU A 156 12.93 31.37 6.69
C GLU A 156 11.67 30.51 6.78
N VAL A 157 10.56 31.10 7.22
CA VAL A 157 9.26 30.42 7.25
C VAL A 157 8.83 29.96 5.84
N SER A 158 8.98 30.82 4.85
CA SER A 158 8.64 30.49 3.46
C SER A 158 9.52 29.33 2.93
N ARG A 159 10.83 29.38 3.22
CA ARG A 159 11.76 28.31 2.86
C ARG A 159 11.41 26.98 3.53
N MET A 160 11.08 27.02 4.80
CA MET A 160 10.65 25.85 5.58
C MET A 160 9.37 25.22 5.03
N LYS A 161 8.36 26.04 4.71
CA LYS A 161 7.12 25.59 4.08
C LYS A 161 7.36 24.93 2.72
N LYS A 162 8.23 25.49 1.89
CA LYS A 162 8.60 24.89 0.59
C LYS A 162 9.32 23.55 0.78
N GLU A 163 10.20 23.43 1.76
CA GLU A 163 10.89 22.19 2.06
C GLU A 163 9.93 21.13 2.62
N TRP A 164 9.03 21.51 3.50
CA TRP A 164 7.95 20.67 3.99
C TRP A 164 7.09 20.13 2.85
N GLN A 165 6.60 20.98 1.96
CA GLN A 165 5.79 20.59 0.82
C GLN A 165 6.52 19.57 -0.08
N ARG A 166 7.82 19.78 -0.33
CA ARG A 166 8.63 18.86 -1.13
C ARG A 166 8.77 17.49 -0.47
N LEU A 167 9.03 17.44 0.84
CA LEU A 167 9.18 16.20 1.58
C LEU A 167 7.82 15.51 1.78
N ALA A 168 6.78 16.23 2.14
CA ALA A 168 5.43 15.71 2.31
C ALA A 168 4.92 15.06 1.02
N ARG A 169 5.16 15.67 -0.13
CA ARG A 169 4.80 15.12 -1.43
C ARG A 169 5.44 13.76 -1.72
N LEU A 170 6.66 13.52 -1.22
CA LEU A 170 7.40 12.29 -1.49
C LEU A 170 7.15 11.20 -0.44
N TYR A 171 6.90 11.60 0.80
CA TYR A 171 6.97 10.70 1.95
C TYR A 171 5.69 10.63 2.79
N SER A 172 4.62 11.36 2.44
CA SER A 172 3.39 11.40 3.24
C SER A 172 2.80 10.02 3.51
N GLY A 173 2.80 9.15 2.50
CA GLY A 173 2.23 7.81 2.62
C GLY A 173 3.08 6.79 3.38
N ILE A 174 4.33 7.12 3.68
CA ILE A 174 5.24 6.27 4.48
C ILE A 174 5.75 6.97 5.74
N LYS A 175 5.08 8.05 6.16
CA LYS A 175 5.50 8.89 7.30
C LYS A 175 5.66 8.11 8.61
N SER A 176 4.80 7.15 8.87
CA SER A 176 4.81 6.31 10.06
C SER A 176 5.59 5.00 9.91
N LEU A 177 6.27 4.79 8.77
CA LEU A 177 7.02 3.58 8.51
C LEU A 177 8.36 3.61 9.27
N ASN A 178 8.49 2.76 10.31
CA ASN A 178 9.68 2.70 11.16
C ASN A 178 10.74 1.72 10.66
N GLN A 179 10.35 0.74 9.85
CA GLN A 179 11.22 -0.31 9.33
C GLN A 179 11.02 -0.45 7.82
N LYS A 180 12.04 -0.96 7.13
CA LYS A 180 11.91 -1.24 5.70
C LYS A 180 10.76 -2.24 5.48
N PRO A 181 9.97 -2.08 4.40
CA PRO A 181 9.01 -3.11 4.00
C PRO A 181 9.74 -4.43 3.73
N THR A 182 9.23 -5.50 4.25
CA THR A 182 9.75 -6.86 4.05
C THR A 182 9.22 -7.46 2.78
#